data_2f13282b8b9d3396e568fea8112279eb
#
_entry.id   2f13282b8b9d3396e568fea8112279eb
#
_cell.length_a   1.000
_cell.length_b   1.000
_cell.length_c   1.000
_cell.angle_alpha   90.00
_cell.angle_beta   90.00
_cell.angle_gamma   90.00
#
_symmetry.space_group_name_H-M   'P 1'
#
loop_
_entity.id
_entity.type
_entity.pdbx_description
1 polymer ?
#
loop_
_entity_poly.entity_id
_entity_poly.type
_entity_poly.pdbx_seq_one_letter_code
_entity_poly.pdbx_strand_id
1 'polypeptide(L)'
;MLRNFLELKERKNIDIDGKDRIKVHRDIIQSKPIMLEVFTEMHDLFYKLDKKFFNIKGKRIELGAGAYPIKETYQNVISSDVVEGHDIDLVLDAMNMNIEPNSVRSLYAQNVFHHFSDPRKFFSEANKVLAVGGGIIILDPFYGLVSSLIYPHISPNESFHKNQKNWEGSHTGPMKGANQALSYIIFNRDKKKFEKEFPDLKIVHHTIVNNYLRYFLSGGLNFKQLIPNFMNKPFRLLEFLLTPFSRIFALHHVIVVKKCK
;
A
#
# COMPACT_ATOMS: atom_id res chain seq x y z
N MET A 1 19.43 19.96 9.37
CA MET A 1 19.55 20.94 8.26
C MET A 1 19.22 20.32 6.91
N LEU A 2 19.82 19.21 6.48
CA LEU A 2 19.58 18.54 5.17
C LEU A 2 18.11 18.16 4.95
N ARG A 3 17.43 17.55 5.97
CA ARG A 3 16.02 17.17 5.92
C ARG A 3 15.12 18.36 5.54
N ASN A 4 15.28 19.51 6.21
CA ASN A 4 14.45 20.70 5.97
C ASN A 4 14.63 21.28 4.54
N PHE A 5 15.79 21.04 3.92
CA PHE A 5 16.07 21.47 2.54
C PHE A 5 15.42 20.54 1.51
N LEU A 6 15.35 19.25 1.79
CA LEU A 6 14.79 18.24 0.90
C LEU A 6 13.28 18.09 1.03
N GLU A 7 12.69 18.44 2.19
CA GLU A 7 11.27 18.32 2.45
C GLU A 7 10.43 19.26 1.56
N LEU A 8 9.31 18.75 1.06
CA LEU A 8 8.39 19.53 0.21
C LEU A 8 7.63 20.53 1.06
N LYS A 9 7.60 21.80 0.60
CA LYS A 9 6.93 22.90 1.30
C LYS A 9 5.41 22.73 1.30
N GLU A 10 4.86 22.19 0.22
CA GLU A 10 3.44 21.94 0.00
C GLU A 10 2.84 21.06 1.07
N ARG A 11 3.64 20.15 1.63
CA ARG A 11 3.22 19.23 2.69
C ARG A 11 3.08 19.89 4.07
N LYS A 12 3.81 20.95 4.34
CA LYS A 12 3.87 21.55 5.69
C LYS A 12 2.56 22.18 6.15
N ASN A 13 1.70 22.52 5.20
CA ASN A 13 0.49 23.33 5.44
C ASN A 13 -0.81 22.56 5.21
N ILE A 14 -0.76 21.23 5.01
CA ILE A 14 -1.97 20.42 4.80
C ILE A 14 -2.32 19.62 6.06
N ASP A 15 -3.61 19.48 6.31
CA ASP A 15 -4.10 18.45 7.21
C ASP A 15 -4.04 17.10 6.48
N ILE A 16 -3.10 16.23 6.93
CA ILE A 16 -2.89 14.91 6.31
C ILE A 16 -4.07 13.96 6.51
N ASP A 17 -4.98 14.24 7.44
CA ASP A 17 -6.22 13.48 7.65
C ASP A 17 -7.39 14.08 6.86
N GLY A 18 -7.26 15.30 6.34
CA GLY A 18 -8.27 16.01 5.57
C GLY A 18 -8.34 15.61 4.09
N LYS A 19 -9.45 15.96 3.42
CA LYS A 19 -9.68 15.67 1.99
C LYS A 19 -8.69 16.35 1.05
N ASP A 20 -8.16 17.52 1.43
CA ASP A 20 -7.24 18.29 0.59
C ASP A 20 -5.91 17.57 0.36
N ARG A 21 -5.57 16.56 1.21
CA ARG A 21 -4.38 15.73 1.04
C ARG A 21 -4.35 15.05 -0.33
N ILE A 22 -5.51 14.59 -0.84
CA ILE A 22 -5.59 13.86 -2.11
C ILE A 22 -5.11 14.75 -3.25
N LYS A 23 -5.58 16.00 -3.32
CA LYS A 23 -5.17 16.95 -4.35
C LYS A 23 -3.67 17.27 -4.26
N VAL A 24 -3.19 17.63 -3.07
CA VAL A 24 -1.77 18.01 -2.90
C VAL A 24 -0.85 16.83 -3.20
N HIS A 25 -1.19 15.63 -2.75
CA HIS A 25 -0.40 14.44 -3.08
C HIS A 25 -0.43 14.11 -4.57
N ARG A 26 -1.58 14.34 -5.26
CA ARG A 26 -1.69 14.19 -6.72
C ARG A 26 -0.74 15.12 -7.45
N ASP A 27 -0.75 16.40 -7.10
CA ASP A 27 0.14 17.40 -7.69
C ASP A 27 1.62 17.02 -7.49
N ILE A 28 1.97 16.52 -6.31
CA ILE A 28 3.32 16.01 -6.00
C ILE A 28 3.68 14.81 -6.89
N ILE A 29 2.80 13.81 -7.02
CA ILE A 29 3.06 12.62 -7.83
C ILE A 29 3.23 13.00 -9.30
N GLN A 30 2.33 13.83 -9.84
CA GLN A 30 2.36 14.29 -11.23
C GLN A 30 3.62 15.12 -11.56
N SER A 31 4.16 15.84 -10.58
CA SER A 31 5.41 16.58 -10.75
C SER A 31 6.67 15.70 -10.79
N LYS A 32 6.55 14.39 -10.51
CA LYS A 32 7.67 13.45 -10.37
C LYS A 32 7.55 12.26 -11.32
N PRO A 33 8.03 12.34 -12.54
CA PRO A 33 7.91 11.26 -13.54
C PRO A 33 8.45 9.91 -13.07
N ILE A 34 9.53 9.88 -12.27
CA ILE A 34 10.09 8.63 -11.73
C ILE A 34 9.11 7.98 -10.74
N MET A 35 8.48 8.77 -9.88
CA MET A 35 7.49 8.27 -8.93
C MET A 35 6.25 7.75 -9.64
N LEU A 36 5.78 8.47 -10.66
CA LEU A 36 4.64 8.08 -11.48
C LEU A 36 4.87 6.70 -12.15
N GLU A 37 6.07 6.50 -12.74
CA GLU A 37 6.43 5.21 -13.33
C GLU A 37 6.49 4.09 -12.30
N VAL A 38 7.07 4.34 -11.12
CA VAL A 38 7.11 3.36 -10.03
C VAL A 38 5.71 2.97 -9.55
N PHE A 39 4.79 3.93 -9.42
CA PHE A 39 3.39 3.63 -9.07
C PHE A 39 2.69 2.83 -10.18
N THR A 40 2.90 3.19 -11.44
CA THR A 40 2.36 2.42 -12.57
C THR A 40 2.85 0.96 -12.56
N GLU A 41 4.14 0.71 -12.26
CA GLU A 41 4.67 -0.64 -12.08
C GLU A 41 4.01 -1.40 -10.91
N MET A 42 3.67 -0.69 -9.82
CA MET A 42 2.90 -1.28 -8.73
C MET A 42 1.47 -1.64 -9.17
N HIS A 43 0.80 -0.78 -9.94
CA HIS A 43 -0.52 -1.09 -10.53
C HIS A 43 -0.47 -2.32 -11.44
N ASP A 44 0.56 -2.41 -12.30
CA ASP A 44 0.79 -3.60 -13.16
C ASP A 44 0.96 -4.86 -12.33
N LEU A 45 1.68 -4.76 -11.21
CA LEU A 45 1.86 -5.89 -10.29
C LEU A 45 0.54 -6.34 -9.68
N PHE A 46 -0.30 -5.41 -9.19
CA PHE A 46 -1.64 -5.74 -8.68
C PHE A 46 -2.48 -6.47 -9.71
N TYR A 47 -2.55 -5.92 -10.92
CA TYR A 47 -3.37 -6.48 -11.99
C TYR A 47 -2.87 -7.85 -12.47
N LYS A 48 -1.54 -8.04 -12.53
CA LYS A 48 -0.90 -9.33 -12.86
C LYS A 48 -1.18 -10.39 -11.80
N LEU A 49 -1.09 -10.03 -10.52
CA LEU A 49 -1.37 -10.94 -9.41
C LEU A 49 -2.86 -11.29 -9.33
N ASP A 50 -3.75 -10.33 -9.54
CA ASP A 50 -5.20 -10.58 -9.64
C ASP A 50 -5.52 -11.63 -10.71
N LYS A 51 -5.01 -11.44 -11.93
CA LYS A 51 -5.21 -12.40 -13.02
C LYS A 51 -4.63 -13.79 -12.72
N LYS A 52 -3.51 -13.83 -12.00
CA LYS A 52 -2.83 -15.10 -11.67
C LYS A 52 -3.58 -15.91 -10.61
N PHE A 53 -4.10 -15.25 -9.57
CA PHE A 53 -4.60 -15.94 -8.37
C PHE A 53 -6.12 -16.01 -8.27
N PHE A 54 -6.85 -15.08 -8.91
CA PHE A 54 -8.30 -14.98 -8.79
C PHE A 54 -8.97 -15.26 -10.15
N ASN A 55 -9.44 -16.49 -10.36
CA ASN A 55 -10.08 -16.88 -11.61
C ASN A 55 -11.61 -16.87 -11.49
N ILE A 56 -12.18 -15.73 -11.09
CA ILE A 56 -13.62 -15.52 -10.93
C ILE A 56 -14.02 -14.17 -11.53
N LYS A 57 -15.31 -13.98 -11.80
CA LYS A 57 -15.88 -12.66 -12.14
C LYS A 57 -16.18 -11.87 -10.85
N GLY A 58 -16.30 -10.57 -10.93
CA GLY A 58 -16.65 -9.70 -9.82
C GLY A 58 -15.97 -8.34 -9.89
N LYS A 59 -16.34 -7.47 -8.96
CA LYS A 59 -15.79 -6.11 -8.83
C LYS A 59 -14.35 -6.16 -8.31
N ARG A 60 -13.52 -5.26 -8.82
CA ARG A 60 -12.19 -4.96 -8.25
C ARG A 60 -12.30 -3.63 -7.53
N ILE A 61 -11.94 -3.58 -6.28
CA ILE A 61 -12.06 -2.37 -5.46
C ILE A 61 -10.69 -2.09 -4.85
N GLU A 62 -10.20 -0.88 -5.07
CA GLU A 62 -9.02 -0.36 -4.40
C GLU A 62 -9.45 0.37 -3.14
N LEU A 63 -8.86 0.02 -2.01
CA LEU A 63 -9.08 0.61 -0.69
C LEU A 63 -8.01 1.66 -0.42
N GLY A 64 -8.40 2.86 0.03
CA GLY A 64 -7.48 3.94 0.29
C GLY A 64 -6.71 4.36 -0.96
N ALA A 65 -7.41 4.53 -2.08
CA ALA A 65 -6.83 4.80 -3.40
C ALA A 65 -6.02 6.11 -3.46
N GLY A 66 -6.31 7.05 -2.57
CA GLY A 66 -5.50 8.26 -2.40
C GLY A 66 -5.37 9.09 -3.67
N ALA A 67 -4.14 9.50 -3.94
CA ALA A 67 -3.82 10.53 -4.93
C ALA A 67 -3.55 10.00 -6.34
N TYR A 68 -3.27 8.72 -6.49
CA TYR A 68 -3.01 8.08 -7.80
C TYR A 68 -3.64 6.69 -7.84
N PRO A 69 -4.97 6.62 -8.05
CA PRO A 69 -5.71 5.38 -8.08
C PRO A 69 -5.28 4.40 -9.17
N ILE A 70 -5.40 3.10 -8.90
CA ILE A 70 -5.13 2.04 -9.90
C ILE A 70 -6.01 2.21 -11.15
N LYS A 71 -7.19 2.80 -11.03
CA LYS A 71 -8.06 3.10 -12.19
C LYS A 71 -7.43 4.02 -13.23
N GLU A 72 -6.45 4.83 -12.88
CA GLU A 72 -5.68 5.65 -13.84
C GLU A 72 -4.93 4.76 -14.85
N THR A 73 -4.54 3.57 -14.44
CA THR A 73 -3.89 2.57 -15.31
C THR A 73 -4.89 1.52 -15.80
N TYR A 74 -5.84 1.10 -14.95
CA TYR A 74 -6.80 0.03 -15.22
C TYR A 74 -8.22 0.47 -14.87
N GLN A 75 -8.95 1.01 -15.85
CA GLN A 75 -10.30 1.61 -15.69
C GLN A 75 -11.37 0.69 -15.09
N ASN A 76 -11.15 -0.62 -15.08
CA ASN A 76 -12.06 -1.60 -14.50
C ASN A 76 -11.82 -1.86 -12.99
N VAL A 77 -11.10 -0.98 -12.32
CA VAL A 77 -10.91 -0.94 -10.86
C VAL A 77 -11.70 0.22 -10.30
N ILE A 78 -12.52 -0.03 -9.30
CA ILE A 78 -13.28 0.98 -8.55
C ILE A 78 -12.35 1.55 -7.49
N SER A 79 -12.10 2.85 -7.52
CA SER A 79 -11.30 3.52 -6.49
C SER A 79 -12.15 3.85 -5.27
N SER A 80 -11.65 3.56 -4.07
CA SER A 80 -12.30 4.01 -2.84
C SER A 80 -11.32 4.61 -1.83
N ASP A 81 -11.80 5.54 -1.03
CA ASP A 81 -11.07 6.14 0.09
C ASP A 81 -12.07 6.50 1.20
N VAL A 82 -11.59 6.72 2.43
CA VAL A 82 -12.43 7.18 3.55
C VAL A 82 -12.83 8.65 3.43
N VAL A 83 -12.20 9.40 2.52
CA VAL A 83 -12.53 10.79 2.20
C VAL A 83 -12.88 10.94 0.73
N GLU A 84 -13.72 11.92 0.43
CA GLU A 84 -14.04 12.30 -0.96
C GLU A 84 -12.81 12.86 -1.68
N GLY A 85 -12.70 12.58 -2.98
CA GLY A 85 -11.64 13.10 -3.85
C GLY A 85 -12.04 13.05 -5.31
N HIS A 86 -11.33 13.80 -6.17
CA HIS A 86 -11.67 13.95 -7.59
C HIS A 86 -11.79 12.61 -8.33
N ASP A 87 -10.90 11.64 -8.01
CA ASP A 87 -10.85 10.34 -8.68
C ASP A 87 -11.26 9.20 -7.76
N ILE A 88 -12.05 9.48 -6.74
CA ILE A 88 -12.62 8.49 -5.82
C ILE A 88 -14.05 8.19 -6.25
N ASP A 89 -14.30 6.94 -6.64
CA ASP A 89 -15.62 6.48 -7.10
C ASP A 89 -16.54 6.18 -5.92
N LEU A 90 -15.99 5.79 -4.77
CA LEU A 90 -16.74 5.33 -3.61
C LEU A 90 -16.07 5.79 -2.31
N VAL A 91 -16.83 6.48 -1.45
CA VAL A 91 -16.39 6.72 -0.07
C VAL A 91 -16.65 5.45 0.74
N LEU A 92 -15.58 4.81 1.22
CA LEU A 92 -15.63 3.48 1.84
C LEU A 92 -14.64 3.35 2.98
N ASP A 93 -15.13 2.94 4.15
CA ASP A 93 -14.29 2.46 5.24
C ASP A 93 -14.05 0.95 5.08
N ALA A 94 -12.77 0.56 4.93
CA ALA A 94 -12.37 -0.83 4.80
C ALA A 94 -12.77 -1.71 6.00
N MET A 95 -13.00 -1.11 7.16
CA MET A 95 -13.44 -1.79 8.38
C MET A 95 -14.96 -1.81 8.56
N ASN A 96 -15.71 -1.22 7.63
CA ASN A 96 -17.18 -1.21 7.62
C ASN A 96 -17.70 -1.11 6.18
N MET A 97 -17.50 -2.18 5.40
CA MET A 97 -17.84 -2.20 3.98
C MET A 97 -19.34 -2.46 3.79
N ASN A 98 -20.09 -1.41 3.39
CA ASN A 98 -21.47 -1.59 2.97
C ASN A 98 -21.55 -2.04 1.51
N ILE A 99 -21.04 -3.24 1.25
CA ILE A 99 -20.98 -3.91 -0.06
C ILE A 99 -21.71 -5.25 0.05
N GLU A 100 -22.39 -5.62 -1.05
CA GLU A 100 -23.10 -6.89 -1.13
C GLU A 100 -22.18 -8.08 -0.87
N PRO A 101 -22.55 -9.02 0.00
CA PRO A 101 -21.74 -10.20 0.29
C PRO A 101 -21.44 -11.03 -0.98
N ASN A 102 -20.23 -11.59 -1.04
CA ASN A 102 -19.76 -12.45 -2.15
C ASN A 102 -19.81 -11.79 -3.54
N SER A 103 -19.80 -10.45 -3.63
CA SER A 103 -19.87 -9.71 -4.91
C SER A 103 -18.51 -9.20 -5.39
N VAL A 104 -17.49 -9.20 -4.53
CA VAL A 104 -16.17 -8.65 -4.82
C VAL A 104 -15.21 -9.77 -5.25
N ARG A 105 -14.57 -9.57 -6.41
CA ARG A 105 -13.47 -10.42 -6.89
C ARG A 105 -12.19 -10.15 -6.12
N SER A 106 -11.84 -8.88 -5.99
CA SER A 106 -10.56 -8.50 -5.39
C SER A 106 -10.63 -7.16 -4.67
N LEU A 107 -9.96 -7.11 -3.53
CA LEU A 107 -9.64 -5.91 -2.77
C LEU A 107 -8.15 -5.60 -2.94
N TYR A 108 -7.82 -4.39 -3.32
CA TYR A 108 -6.44 -3.92 -3.46
C TYR A 108 -6.14 -2.91 -2.36
N ALA A 109 -4.98 -3.03 -1.72
CA ALA A 109 -4.52 -2.12 -0.68
C ALA A 109 -3.06 -1.74 -0.97
N GLN A 110 -2.83 -0.55 -1.53
CA GLN A 110 -1.52 -0.04 -1.87
C GLN A 110 -1.06 1.00 -0.85
N ASN A 111 -0.07 0.67 -0.02
CA ASN A 111 0.47 1.55 1.03
C ASN A 111 -0.61 2.12 1.96
N VAL A 112 -1.63 1.34 2.27
CA VAL A 112 -2.77 1.74 3.11
C VAL A 112 -3.08 0.74 4.21
N PHE A 113 -2.70 -0.52 4.07
CA PHE A 113 -3.07 -1.56 5.02
C PHE A 113 -2.57 -1.25 6.44
N HIS A 114 -1.38 -0.69 6.59
CA HIS A 114 -0.83 -0.28 7.88
C HIS A 114 -1.58 0.88 8.55
N HIS A 115 -2.49 1.55 7.84
CA HIS A 115 -3.40 2.56 8.37
C HIS A 115 -4.72 1.98 8.89
N PHE A 116 -5.00 0.70 8.72
CA PHE A 116 -6.23 0.10 9.26
C PHE A 116 -6.11 -0.05 10.78
N SER A 117 -6.97 0.69 11.50
CA SER A 117 -6.94 0.72 12.98
C SER A 117 -7.34 -0.62 13.61
N ASP A 118 -8.19 -1.41 12.93
CA ASP A 118 -8.63 -2.73 13.34
C ASP A 118 -8.52 -3.74 12.17
N PRO A 119 -7.35 -4.36 12.00
CA PRO A 119 -7.15 -5.37 10.94
C PRO A 119 -8.08 -6.58 11.05
N ARG A 120 -8.52 -6.95 12.26
CA ARG A 120 -9.45 -8.08 12.41
C ARG A 120 -10.82 -7.75 11.84
N LYS A 121 -11.29 -6.55 12.10
CA LYS A 121 -12.54 -6.06 11.53
C LYS A 121 -12.44 -5.97 10.01
N PHE A 122 -11.31 -5.47 9.49
CA PHE A 122 -11.04 -5.49 8.05
C PHE A 122 -11.11 -6.89 7.45
N PHE A 123 -10.42 -7.90 8.03
CA PHE A 123 -10.46 -9.25 7.48
C PHE A 123 -11.84 -9.89 7.58
N SER A 124 -12.61 -9.59 8.63
CA SER A 124 -14.01 -10.04 8.77
C SER A 124 -14.89 -9.44 7.67
N GLU A 125 -14.79 -8.13 7.42
CA GLU A 125 -15.52 -7.47 6.33
C GLU A 125 -15.06 -7.98 4.96
N ALA A 126 -13.74 -8.11 4.74
CA ALA A 126 -13.22 -8.66 3.49
C ALA A 126 -13.73 -10.10 3.24
N ASN A 127 -13.75 -10.94 4.25
CA ASN A 127 -14.29 -12.30 4.13
C ASN A 127 -15.80 -12.31 3.78
N LYS A 128 -16.56 -11.36 4.28
CA LYS A 128 -17.98 -11.20 3.97
C LYS A 128 -18.20 -10.77 2.51
N VAL A 129 -17.50 -9.76 2.02
CA VAL A 129 -17.74 -9.18 0.69
C VAL A 129 -17.09 -9.92 -0.46
N LEU A 130 -15.95 -10.60 -0.22
CA LEU A 130 -15.24 -11.36 -1.24
C LEU A 130 -16.05 -12.59 -1.67
N ALA A 131 -16.11 -12.83 -2.97
CA ALA A 131 -16.58 -14.10 -3.51
C ALA A 131 -15.54 -15.21 -3.29
N VAL A 132 -15.98 -16.46 -3.12
CA VAL A 132 -15.07 -17.61 -3.02
C VAL A 132 -14.21 -17.71 -4.29
N GLY A 133 -12.91 -17.86 -4.11
CA GLY A 133 -11.92 -17.83 -5.19
C GLY A 133 -11.36 -16.43 -5.49
N GLY A 134 -11.95 -15.39 -4.92
CA GLY A 134 -11.41 -14.02 -4.91
C GLY A 134 -10.42 -13.78 -3.77
N GLY A 135 -10.01 -12.53 -3.56
CA GLY A 135 -9.07 -12.27 -2.48
C GLY A 135 -8.59 -10.83 -2.35
N ILE A 136 -7.57 -10.66 -1.55
CA ILE A 136 -6.94 -9.38 -1.20
C ILE A 136 -5.52 -9.37 -1.75
N ILE A 137 -5.10 -8.25 -2.33
CA ILE A 137 -3.70 -7.99 -2.65
C ILE A 137 -3.26 -6.77 -1.86
N ILE A 138 -2.24 -6.94 -1.03
CA ILE A 138 -1.69 -5.90 -0.16
C ILE A 138 -0.26 -5.63 -0.62
N LEU A 139 0.05 -4.39 -1.00
CA LEU A 139 1.41 -3.88 -1.17
C LEU A 139 1.67 -2.88 -0.06
N ASP A 140 2.64 -3.16 0.80
CA ASP A 140 2.85 -2.40 2.04
C ASP A 140 4.35 -2.34 2.39
N PRO A 141 4.78 -1.49 3.33
CA PRO A 141 6.17 -1.43 3.76
C PRO A 141 6.73 -2.79 4.19
N PHE A 142 7.88 -3.16 3.65
CA PHE A 142 8.60 -4.38 4.01
C PHE A 142 9.47 -4.14 5.24
N TYR A 143 9.42 -5.03 6.22
CA TYR A 143 10.32 -4.99 7.37
C TYR A 143 11.61 -5.76 7.06
N GLY A 144 12.62 -5.06 6.58
CA GLY A 144 13.94 -5.58 6.22
C GLY A 144 15.08 -4.77 6.84
N LEU A 145 16.32 -5.09 6.48
CA LEU A 145 17.50 -4.42 7.03
C LEU A 145 17.51 -2.92 6.69
N VAL A 146 17.46 -2.58 5.41
CA VAL A 146 17.52 -1.18 4.94
C VAL A 146 16.24 -0.42 5.27
N SER A 147 15.08 -1.02 5.09
CA SER A 147 13.80 -0.39 5.41
C SER A 147 13.67 -0.04 6.89
N SER A 148 14.15 -0.88 7.81
CA SER A 148 14.14 -0.59 9.25
C SER A 148 15.02 0.59 9.66
N LEU A 149 16.02 0.93 8.83
CA LEU A 149 16.85 2.12 9.02
C LEU A 149 16.23 3.37 8.38
N ILE A 150 15.49 3.22 7.26
CA ILE A 150 14.99 4.34 6.46
C ILE A 150 13.64 4.85 6.98
N TYR A 151 12.65 3.97 7.17
CA TYR A 151 11.27 4.39 7.50
C TYR A 151 11.14 5.24 8.75
N PRO A 152 11.84 5.00 9.86
CA PRO A 152 11.75 5.87 11.04
C PRO A 152 12.17 7.31 10.78
N HIS A 153 12.94 7.56 9.71
CA HIS A 153 13.44 8.89 9.37
C HIS A 153 12.63 9.60 8.29
N ILE A 154 11.90 8.85 7.45
CA ILE A 154 11.15 9.43 6.31
C ILE A 154 9.67 9.63 6.61
N SER A 155 9.10 8.90 7.59
CA SER A 155 7.68 8.96 7.96
C SER A 155 7.49 9.32 9.44
N PRO A 156 7.68 10.58 9.82
CA PRO A 156 7.70 10.98 11.24
C PRO A 156 6.35 10.86 11.96
N ASN A 157 5.25 10.75 11.22
CA ASN A 157 3.89 10.64 11.77
C ASN A 157 3.43 9.19 11.95
N GLU A 158 4.28 8.24 11.60
CA GLU A 158 3.99 6.81 11.64
C GLU A 158 5.11 6.08 12.37
N SER A 159 4.76 4.98 13.02
CA SER A 159 5.74 4.12 13.69
C SER A 159 6.23 3.01 12.76
N PHE A 160 7.35 2.36 13.11
CA PHE A 160 7.87 1.18 12.42
C PHE A 160 8.32 0.13 13.45
N HIS A 161 7.38 -0.32 14.29
CA HIS A 161 7.66 -1.17 15.45
C HIS A 161 7.12 -2.59 15.27
N LYS A 162 7.99 -3.55 14.92
CA LYS A 162 7.64 -4.98 14.78
C LYS A 162 7.19 -5.66 16.08
N ASN A 163 7.51 -5.06 17.24
CA ASN A 163 7.22 -5.63 18.57
C ASN A 163 5.87 -5.17 19.13
N GLN A 164 5.07 -4.43 18.38
CA GLN A 164 3.69 -4.10 18.78
C GLN A 164 2.94 -5.41 19.11
N LYS A 165 2.32 -5.48 20.30
CA LYS A 165 1.71 -6.72 20.82
C LYS A 165 0.40 -7.07 20.11
N ASN A 166 -0.45 -6.06 19.91
CA ASN A 166 -1.76 -6.21 19.29
C ASN A 166 -1.69 -5.78 17.82
N TRP A 167 -2.61 -6.26 16.98
CA TRP A 167 -2.73 -5.81 15.60
C TRP A 167 -3.40 -4.42 15.53
N GLU A 168 -4.30 -4.15 16.46
CA GLU A 168 -5.02 -2.89 16.58
C GLU A 168 -4.03 -1.78 16.98
N GLY A 169 -4.17 -0.63 16.33
CA GLY A 169 -3.34 0.56 16.56
C GLY A 169 -4.09 1.68 17.29
N SER A 170 -3.34 2.54 17.96
CA SER A 170 -3.86 3.79 18.53
C SER A 170 -3.87 4.88 17.45
N HIS A 171 -4.77 4.76 16.48
CA HIS A 171 -4.90 5.76 15.42
C HIS A 171 -5.61 7.01 15.95
N THR A 172 -5.09 8.18 15.58
CA THR A 172 -5.71 9.48 15.89
C THR A 172 -6.38 10.11 14.68
N GLY A 173 -6.29 9.44 13.52
CA GLY A 173 -6.89 9.82 12.24
C GLY A 173 -6.59 8.80 11.15
N PRO A 174 -7.10 8.99 9.93
CA PRO A 174 -6.87 8.07 8.81
C PRO A 174 -5.40 7.85 8.46
N MET A 175 -4.54 8.86 8.70
CA MET A 175 -3.11 8.82 8.35
C MET A 175 -2.19 8.83 9.57
N LYS A 176 -2.66 9.32 10.73
CA LYS A 176 -1.83 9.49 11.91
C LYS A 176 -1.88 8.28 12.84
N GLY A 177 -0.74 7.90 13.40
CA GLY A 177 -0.63 6.83 14.40
C GLY A 177 -0.51 5.43 13.82
N ALA A 178 -0.39 5.29 12.51
CA ALA A 178 -0.18 4.01 11.83
C ALA A 178 1.16 3.35 12.21
N ASN A 179 1.20 2.02 12.12
CA ASN A 179 2.45 1.27 12.24
C ASN A 179 2.79 0.58 10.91
N GLN A 180 3.74 1.12 10.18
CA GLN A 180 4.20 0.60 8.89
C GLN A 180 4.75 -0.84 8.95
N ALA A 181 5.02 -1.38 10.15
CA ALA A 181 5.39 -2.78 10.34
C ALA A 181 4.18 -3.72 10.46
N LEU A 182 2.93 -3.22 10.33
CA LEU A 182 1.71 -4.01 10.58
C LEU A 182 1.61 -5.23 9.67
N SER A 183 1.88 -5.09 8.37
CA SER A 183 1.87 -6.20 7.42
C SER A 183 2.90 -7.27 7.77
N TYR A 184 4.10 -6.89 8.23
CA TYR A 184 5.09 -7.84 8.76
C TYR A 184 4.57 -8.55 10.02
N ILE A 185 3.96 -7.80 10.94
CA ILE A 185 3.42 -8.35 12.18
C ILE A 185 2.40 -9.46 11.86
N ILE A 186 1.45 -9.21 10.99
CA ILE A 186 0.35 -10.14 10.70
C ILE A 186 0.82 -11.31 9.84
N PHE A 187 1.50 -11.03 8.73
CA PHE A 187 1.78 -12.05 7.71
C PHE A 187 3.12 -12.78 7.88
N ASN A 188 4.00 -12.29 8.77
CA ASN A 188 5.28 -12.95 9.09
C ASN A 188 5.31 -13.42 10.55
N ARG A 189 5.28 -12.49 11.51
CA ARG A 189 5.42 -12.81 12.93
C ARG A 189 4.25 -13.65 13.45
N ASP A 190 3.03 -13.21 13.16
CA ASP A 190 1.80 -13.79 13.68
C ASP A 190 1.04 -14.62 12.63
N LYS A 191 1.72 -15.09 11.59
CA LYS A 191 1.11 -15.83 10.47
C LYS A 191 0.20 -16.98 10.93
N LYS A 192 0.67 -17.80 11.89
CA LYS A 192 -0.14 -18.91 12.43
C LYS A 192 -1.40 -18.45 13.15
N LYS A 193 -1.33 -17.28 13.80
CA LYS A 193 -2.48 -16.66 14.46
C LYS A 193 -3.49 -16.17 13.43
N PHE A 194 -3.03 -15.49 12.35
CA PHE A 194 -3.86 -15.08 11.23
C PHE A 194 -4.59 -16.29 10.59
N GLU A 195 -3.86 -17.36 10.27
CA GLU A 195 -4.42 -18.57 9.66
C GLU A 195 -5.45 -19.29 10.55
N LYS A 196 -5.28 -19.18 11.89
CA LYS A 196 -6.24 -19.73 12.86
C LYS A 196 -7.49 -18.85 13.02
N GLU A 197 -7.33 -17.53 13.05
CA GLU A 197 -8.43 -16.59 13.22
C GLU A 197 -9.29 -16.46 11.95
N PHE A 198 -8.65 -16.59 10.76
CA PHE A 198 -9.32 -16.46 9.46
C PHE A 198 -9.08 -17.71 8.58
N PRO A 199 -9.66 -18.87 8.94
CA PRO A 199 -9.37 -20.13 8.25
C PRO A 199 -9.81 -20.17 6.78
N ASP A 200 -10.75 -19.30 6.38
CA ASP A 200 -11.22 -19.18 5.01
C ASP A 200 -10.30 -18.31 4.13
N LEU A 201 -9.42 -17.52 4.74
CA LEU A 201 -8.47 -16.64 4.08
C LEU A 201 -7.06 -17.24 4.10
N LYS A 202 -6.51 -17.60 2.92
CA LYS A 202 -5.19 -18.25 2.83
C LYS A 202 -4.18 -17.35 2.15
N ILE A 203 -3.00 -17.21 2.73
CA ILE A 203 -1.86 -16.53 2.10
C ILE A 203 -1.35 -17.45 0.99
N VAL A 204 -1.56 -17.07 -0.28
CA VAL A 204 -1.18 -17.85 -1.45
C VAL A 204 0.07 -17.33 -2.16
N HIS A 205 0.48 -16.11 -1.85
CA HIS A 205 1.71 -15.51 -2.39
C HIS A 205 2.25 -14.45 -1.46
N HIS A 206 3.58 -14.35 -1.36
CA HIS A 206 4.29 -13.31 -0.64
C HIS A 206 5.66 -13.10 -1.29
N THR A 207 5.90 -11.90 -1.80
CA THR A 207 7.18 -11.55 -2.42
C THR A 207 7.53 -10.08 -2.14
N ILE A 208 8.79 -9.73 -2.35
CA ILE A 208 9.29 -8.36 -2.26
C ILE A 208 9.16 -7.66 -3.61
N VAL A 209 9.14 -6.33 -3.58
CA VAL A 209 9.06 -5.47 -4.78
C VAL A 209 10.42 -4.83 -5.03
N ASN A 210 10.88 -4.87 -6.29
CA ASN A 210 12.27 -4.54 -6.65
C ASN A 210 12.49 -3.10 -7.14
N ASN A 211 11.51 -2.22 -7.09
CA ASN A 211 11.64 -0.81 -7.52
C ASN A 211 12.04 0.15 -6.38
N TYR A 212 12.72 -0.34 -5.38
CA TYR A 212 13.03 0.36 -4.13
C TYR A 212 13.98 1.54 -4.28
N LEU A 213 14.98 1.48 -5.16
CA LEU A 213 15.92 2.59 -5.38
C LEU A 213 15.22 3.79 -6.02
N ARG A 214 14.46 3.54 -7.10
CA ARG A 214 13.72 4.58 -7.80
C ARG A 214 12.63 5.17 -6.91
N TYR A 215 11.93 4.33 -6.14
CA TYR A 215 10.96 4.81 -5.16
C TYR A 215 11.62 5.74 -4.13
N PHE A 216 12.72 5.32 -3.51
CA PHE A 216 13.45 6.12 -2.53
C PHE A 216 14.00 7.42 -3.14
N LEU A 217 14.64 7.33 -4.31
CA LEU A 217 15.26 8.47 -4.98
C LEU A 217 14.24 9.41 -5.63
N SER A 218 13.00 8.99 -5.84
CA SER A 218 11.89 9.87 -6.20
C SER A 218 11.51 10.82 -5.06
N GLY A 219 11.96 10.53 -3.82
CA GLY A 219 11.64 11.29 -2.63
C GLY A 219 10.24 11.04 -2.06
N GLY A 220 9.49 10.09 -2.64
CA GLY A 220 8.12 9.79 -2.20
C GLY A 220 7.23 11.03 -2.15
N LEU A 221 6.23 11.02 -1.28
CA LEU A 221 5.34 12.19 -1.05
C LEU A 221 5.96 13.27 -0.15
N ASN A 222 7.10 12.98 0.48
CA ASN A 222 7.64 13.82 1.56
C ASN A 222 8.78 14.73 1.11
N PHE A 223 9.58 14.29 0.13
CA PHE A 223 10.84 14.92 -0.24
C PHE A 223 10.89 15.25 -1.73
N LYS A 224 11.75 16.18 -2.11
CA LYS A 224 12.06 16.46 -3.52
C LYS A 224 12.64 15.23 -4.19
N GLN A 225 12.44 15.11 -5.50
CA GLN A 225 13.11 14.08 -6.29
C GLN A 225 14.63 14.30 -6.27
N LEU A 226 15.41 13.27 -5.92
CA LEU A 226 16.85 13.36 -5.67
C LEU A 226 17.69 13.15 -6.94
N ILE A 227 17.10 12.57 -7.99
CA ILE A 227 17.77 12.27 -9.25
C ILE A 227 17.01 12.85 -10.44
N PRO A 228 17.68 13.30 -11.50
CA PRO A 228 17.01 13.78 -12.71
C PRO A 228 16.31 12.63 -13.46
N ASN A 229 15.26 12.95 -14.23
CA ASN A 229 14.39 11.99 -14.90
C ASN A 229 15.14 11.02 -15.83
N PHE A 230 16.20 11.46 -16.51
CA PHE A 230 16.97 10.61 -17.42
C PHE A 230 17.70 9.45 -16.69
N MET A 231 17.89 9.55 -15.38
CA MET A 231 18.50 8.50 -14.55
C MET A 231 17.54 7.34 -14.25
N ASN A 232 16.26 7.45 -14.57
CA ASN A 232 15.27 6.40 -14.31
C ASN A 232 15.68 5.05 -14.93
N LYS A 233 16.03 5.03 -16.22
CA LYS A 233 16.46 3.80 -16.91
C LYS A 233 17.74 3.18 -16.33
N PRO A 234 18.84 3.94 -16.09
CA PRO A 234 20.02 3.42 -15.40
C PRO A 234 19.70 2.82 -14.02
N PHE A 235 18.88 3.47 -13.20
CA PHE A 235 18.52 2.92 -11.88
C PHE A 235 17.63 1.69 -11.97
N ARG A 236 16.73 1.61 -12.96
CA ARG A 236 15.96 0.39 -13.24
C ARG A 236 16.86 -0.80 -13.58
N LEU A 237 17.90 -0.57 -14.41
CA LEU A 237 18.91 -1.60 -14.69
C LEU A 237 19.67 -1.99 -13.42
N LEU A 238 20.04 -1.03 -12.58
CA LEU A 238 20.71 -1.31 -11.30
C LEU A 238 19.82 -2.12 -10.36
N GLU A 239 18.54 -1.80 -10.23
CA GLU A 239 17.57 -2.60 -9.45
C GLU A 239 17.50 -4.05 -9.97
N PHE A 240 17.48 -4.23 -11.29
CA PHE A 240 17.50 -5.56 -11.89
C PHE A 240 18.78 -6.34 -11.53
N LEU A 241 19.95 -5.72 -11.61
CA LEU A 241 21.23 -6.33 -11.23
C LEU A 241 21.31 -6.64 -9.72
N LEU A 242 20.66 -5.83 -8.89
CA LEU A 242 20.59 -6.01 -7.44
C LEU A 242 19.49 -6.99 -6.99
N THR A 243 18.75 -7.59 -7.92
CA THR A 243 17.67 -8.56 -7.59
C THR A 243 18.10 -9.65 -6.60
N PRO A 244 19.31 -10.26 -6.67
CA PRO A 244 19.74 -11.26 -5.69
C PRO A 244 19.82 -10.73 -4.25
N PHE A 245 19.99 -9.42 -4.09
CA PHE A 245 20.10 -8.74 -2.80
C PHE A 245 18.82 -8.01 -2.38
N SER A 246 17.73 -8.19 -3.11
CA SER A 246 16.48 -7.46 -2.90
C SER A 246 15.97 -7.53 -1.47
N ARG A 247 16.10 -8.65 -0.77
CA ARG A 247 15.70 -8.80 0.63
C ARG A 247 16.41 -7.85 1.59
N ILE A 248 17.62 -7.40 1.23
CA ILE A 248 18.37 -6.43 2.04
C ILE A 248 17.83 -5.02 1.82
N PHE A 249 17.57 -4.68 0.55
CA PHE A 249 17.27 -3.31 0.10
C PHE A 249 15.79 -3.00 -0.05
N ALA A 250 14.92 -4.01 -0.18
CA ALA A 250 13.49 -3.82 -0.43
C ALA A 250 12.84 -2.88 0.58
N LEU A 251 11.99 -1.99 0.06
CA LEU A 251 11.15 -1.09 0.85
C LEU A 251 9.70 -1.58 0.93
N HIS A 252 9.25 -2.36 -0.06
CA HIS A 252 7.89 -2.88 -0.12
C HIS A 252 7.86 -4.38 -0.36
N HIS A 253 6.81 -5.01 0.12
CA HIS A 253 6.42 -6.36 -0.21
C HIS A 253 4.97 -6.42 -0.69
N VAL A 254 4.63 -7.50 -1.39
CA VAL A 254 3.25 -7.78 -1.80
C VAL A 254 2.82 -9.12 -1.25
N ILE A 255 1.62 -9.15 -0.68
CA ILE A 255 0.97 -10.32 -0.11
C ILE A 255 -0.35 -10.54 -0.85
N VAL A 256 -0.62 -11.79 -1.25
CA VAL A 256 -1.91 -12.20 -1.82
C VAL A 256 -2.59 -13.15 -0.85
N VAL A 257 -3.77 -12.77 -0.41
CA VAL A 257 -4.64 -13.57 0.45
C VAL A 257 -5.88 -13.96 -0.36
N LYS A 258 -6.16 -15.27 -0.45
CA LYS A 258 -7.29 -15.82 -1.24
C LYS A 258 -8.39 -16.33 -0.32
N LYS A 259 -9.64 -16.02 -0.62
CA LYS A 259 -10.81 -16.64 0.02
C LYS A 259 -11.05 -18.02 -0.60
N CYS A 260 -11.04 -19.06 0.26
CA CYS A 260 -11.14 -20.45 -0.16
C CYS A 260 -12.49 -21.11 0.16
N LYS A 261 -13.26 -20.50 1.09
CA LYS A 261 -14.58 -21.00 1.50
C LYS A 261 -15.56 -19.86 1.72
#